data_4ae6a5ef07c921db818a6871cd0f443e
#
_entry.id   4ae6a5ef07c921db818a6871cd0f443e
#
_cell.length_a   1.000
_cell.length_b   1.000
_cell.length_c   1.000
_cell.angle_alpha   90.00
_cell.angle_beta   90.00
_cell.angle_gamma   90.00
#
_symmetry.space_group_name_H-M   'P 1'
#
loop_
_entity.id
_entity.type
_entity.pdbx_description
1 polymer ?
#
loop_
_entity_poly.entity_id
_entity_poly.type
_entity_poly.pdbx_seq_one_letter_code
_entity_poly.pdbx_strand_id
1 'polypeptide(L)'
;MVRRGEGAAVVSWLVVVARTKDAIAHLASSGAVILENKGRSCDDWGFMSDRALHGVNLSGWLTLEPWVSPVLFADSGALDEESLVRSLGKRHYRDLVSEHRADFIKQTDFVHIAARGFNAVRLPVPWYVFGDDGPEAGPFLGCIEKVDKAFDWADEISLNLVLVLDIAPGSASDQTSLVRNHDDFSHYRNDMVSVLGMLAKRYATRASFAGIEVADDPAVQVRHGLTLTDGVPIHRLRNYYRDAYDAIRREAGDDVRVIIPDAGEPASWRHFMAHDRYKNVWLDCHLYHYTDSVKTAGPSGVRSLVNKSQKSLRAARKSGLPVMVGKWSAALPFSDSMTTPEGRIALERVYISEQLNAFRDCDGWFYQTWKTDGKLSSWDARISLASFERRMLA
;
A
#
# COMPACT_ATOMS: atom_id res chain seq x y z
N MET A 1 45.57 -39.01 -32.81
CA MET A 1 46.09 -37.70 -33.18
C MET A 1 45.35 -36.68 -32.35
N VAL A 2 46.09 -36.04 -31.42
CA VAL A 2 45.98 -34.72 -30.82
C VAL A 2 44.68 -34.37 -30.06
N ARG A 3 44.63 -34.44 -28.74
CA ARG A 3 45.01 -33.64 -27.56
C ARG A 3 44.40 -32.21 -27.47
N ARG A 4 43.87 -31.96 -26.25
CA ARG A 4 43.70 -30.72 -25.45
C ARG A 4 42.28 -30.16 -25.46
N GLY A 5 41.70 -29.70 -24.35
CA GLY A 5 42.24 -29.46 -23.02
C GLY A 5 41.12 -29.12 -22.06
N GLU A 6 41.24 -29.69 -20.86
CA GLU A 6 40.47 -29.29 -19.67
C GLU A 6 41.10 -28.04 -19.08
N GLY A 7 40.25 -27.17 -18.53
CA GLY A 7 40.74 -26.12 -17.64
C GLY A 7 40.10 -24.75 -17.84
N ALA A 8 38.86 -24.55 -17.41
CA ALA A 8 38.32 -23.22 -17.13
C ALA A 8 36.95 -23.28 -16.38
N ALA A 9 36.94 -23.77 -15.15
CA ALA A 9 35.71 -23.76 -14.36
C ALA A 9 35.92 -23.40 -12.86
N VAL A 10 37.05 -22.83 -12.46
CA VAL A 10 37.32 -22.52 -11.03
C VAL A 10 37.60 -21.04 -10.77
N VAL A 11 37.61 -20.17 -11.77
CA VAL A 11 37.94 -18.72 -11.59
C VAL A 11 36.71 -17.81 -11.48
N SER A 12 35.49 -18.35 -11.63
CA SER A 12 34.26 -17.51 -11.71
C SER A 12 33.66 -17.11 -10.39
N TRP A 13 34.03 -17.69 -9.24
CA TRP A 13 33.39 -17.41 -7.94
C TRP A 13 34.09 -16.38 -7.05
N LEU A 14 35.35 -16.10 -7.31
CA LEU A 14 36.12 -15.13 -6.52
C LEU A 14 36.05 -13.69 -7.06
N VAL A 15 35.58 -13.50 -8.30
CA VAL A 15 35.45 -12.16 -8.91
C VAL A 15 34.11 -11.50 -8.60
N VAL A 16 33.07 -12.25 -8.22
CA VAL A 16 31.74 -11.70 -7.90
C VAL A 16 31.69 -11.10 -6.48
N VAL A 17 32.47 -11.63 -5.55
CA VAL A 17 32.51 -11.09 -4.16
C VAL A 17 33.36 -9.82 -4.05
N ALA A 18 34.36 -9.63 -4.94
CA ALA A 18 35.16 -8.41 -4.98
C ALA A 18 34.43 -7.23 -5.61
N ARG A 19 33.53 -7.46 -6.58
CA ARG A 19 32.78 -6.37 -7.25
C ARG A 19 31.67 -5.75 -6.40
N THR A 20 31.18 -6.44 -5.36
CA THR A 20 30.17 -5.88 -4.45
C THR A 20 30.78 -4.92 -3.42
N LYS A 21 32.04 -5.10 -3.03
CA LYS A 21 32.74 -4.16 -2.16
C LYS A 21 33.15 -2.86 -2.88
N ASP A 22 33.57 -2.97 -4.13
CA ASP A 22 33.95 -1.80 -4.94
C ASP A 22 32.74 -0.97 -5.39
N ALA A 23 31.55 -1.58 -5.58
CA ALA A 23 30.33 -0.83 -5.86
C ALA A 23 29.84 -0.01 -4.66
N ILE A 24 30.05 -0.49 -3.44
CA ILE A 24 29.74 0.25 -2.21
C ILE A 24 30.76 1.38 -1.99
N ALA A 25 32.03 1.16 -2.33
CA ALA A 25 33.08 2.20 -2.24
C ALA A 25 32.91 3.31 -3.30
N HIS A 26 32.35 2.99 -4.49
CA HIS A 26 32.12 3.98 -5.56
C HIS A 26 30.89 4.85 -5.32
N LEU A 27 29.89 4.37 -4.55
CA LEU A 27 28.76 5.17 -4.10
C LEU A 27 29.15 6.13 -2.95
N ALA A 28 30.19 5.79 -2.20
CA ALA A 28 30.72 6.66 -1.14
C ALA A 28 31.63 7.80 -1.67
N SER A 29 32.18 7.68 -2.89
CA SER A 29 33.08 8.69 -3.47
C SER A 29 32.41 9.72 -4.39
N SER A 30 31.13 9.54 -4.73
CA SER A 30 30.35 10.47 -5.55
C SER A 30 29.44 11.36 -4.71
N GLY A 31 30.01 12.18 -3.82
CA GLY A 31 29.32 13.35 -3.25
C GLY A 31 28.10 13.09 -2.37
N ALA A 32 27.92 11.88 -1.84
CA ALA A 32 26.95 11.65 -0.77
C ALA A 32 27.50 12.27 0.52
N VAL A 33 26.91 13.36 0.97
CA VAL A 33 27.15 13.98 2.27
C VAL A 33 26.94 12.91 3.33
N ILE A 34 28.01 12.44 3.94
CA ILE A 34 27.96 11.67 5.18
C ILE A 34 27.44 12.65 6.23
N LEU A 35 26.17 12.57 6.56
CA LEU A 35 25.65 13.21 7.76
C LEU A 35 26.32 12.50 8.93
N GLU A 36 27.37 13.14 9.50
CA GLU A 36 27.88 12.77 10.80
C GLU A 36 26.73 12.73 11.80
N ASN A 37 26.45 11.56 12.28
CA ASN A 37 25.49 11.30 13.33
C ASN A 37 26.09 11.81 14.65
N LYS A 38 26.05 13.14 14.86
CA LYS A 38 26.32 13.74 16.18
C LYS A 38 25.17 13.35 17.06
N GLY A 39 25.44 12.58 18.10
CA GLY A 39 24.56 12.00 19.07
C GLY A 39 23.30 12.81 19.32
N ARG A 40 22.16 12.30 18.88
CA ARG A 40 20.86 12.78 19.27
C ARG A 40 20.55 12.23 20.66
N SER A 41 20.14 13.11 21.55
CA SER A 41 19.70 12.75 22.88
C SER A 41 18.36 11.99 22.81
N CYS A 42 18.04 11.22 23.86
CA CYS A 42 16.78 10.48 23.96
C CYS A 42 15.51 11.37 23.85
N ASP A 43 15.66 12.68 23.90
CA ASP A 43 14.55 13.64 23.79
C ASP A 43 14.12 13.95 22.36
N ASP A 44 14.89 13.52 21.35
CA ASP A 44 14.56 13.68 19.91
C ASP A 44 13.55 12.64 19.37
N TRP A 45 13.14 11.66 20.16
CA TRP A 45 12.16 10.62 19.77
C TRP A 45 10.70 11.08 19.83
N GLY A 46 10.43 12.24 20.46
CA GLY A 46 9.06 12.78 20.62
C GLY A 46 8.44 13.42 19.37
N PHE A 47 9.16 13.55 18.23
CA PHE A 47 8.72 14.38 17.10
C PHE A 47 8.47 13.64 15.77
N MET A 48 8.41 12.30 15.74
CA MET A 48 8.07 11.59 14.50
C MET A 48 6.57 11.58 14.18
N SER A 49 5.70 11.97 15.13
CA SER A 49 4.24 11.95 14.94
C SER A 49 3.68 13.10 14.09
N ASP A 50 4.39 14.23 13.98
CA ASP A 50 3.88 15.45 13.34
C ASP A 50 4.23 15.58 11.85
N ARG A 51 5.02 14.68 11.28
CA ARG A 51 5.39 14.76 9.86
C ARG A 51 4.40 14.02 8.99
N ALA A 52 3.93 14.66 7.92
CA ALA A 52 3.08 14.05 6.90
C ALA A 52 3.75 12.79 6.32
N LEU A 53 2.96 11.73 6.08
CA LEU A 53 3.43 10.50 5.49
C LEU A 53 3.34 10.57 3.96
N HIS A 54 4.48 10.54 3.28
CA HIS A 54 4.55 10.52 1.82
C HIS A 54 5.19 9.23 1.36
N GLY A 55 4.44 8.41 0.64
CA GLY A 55 4.91 7.05 0.38
C GLY A 55 4.31 6.38 -0.83
N VAL A 56 4.53 5.07 -0.87
CA VAL A 56 4.05 4.17 -1.90
C VAL A 56 3.40 2.94 -1.28
N ASN A 57 2.40 2.38 -1.96
CA ASN A 57 1.84 1.08 -1.61
C ASN A 57 2.76 -0.04 -2.12
N LEU A 58 2.89 -1.11 -1.34
CA LEU A 58 3.58 -2.35 -1.73
C LEU A 58 2.56 -3.42 -2.15
N SER A 59 1.62 -3.03 -3.02
CA SER A 59 0.56 -3.89 -3.55
C SER A 59 1.11 -5.05 -4.36
N GLY A 60 0.39 -6.16 -4.40
CA GLY A 60 0.74 -7.35 -5.15
C GLY A 60 1.87 -8.18 -4.55
N TRP A 61 2.41 -7.82 -3.39
CA TRP A 61 3.47 -8.57 -2.72
C TRP A 61 2.94 -9.65 -1.78
N LEU A 62 2.24 -9.25 -0.72
CA LEU A 62 1.71 -10.18 0.31
C LEU A 62 0.26 -10.56 0.03
N THR A 63 -0.51 -9.65 -0.55
CA THR A 63 -1.81 -9.85 -1.16
C THR A 63 -1.63 -9.93 -2.67
N LEU A 64 -2.14 -11.00 -3.29
CA LEU A 64 -1.90 -11.26 -4.72
C LEU A 64 -2.94 -10.52 -5.57
N GLU A 65 -2.45 -9.64 -6.43
CA GLU A 65 -3.28 -8.83 -7.32
C GLU A 65 -2.93 -9.14 -8.79
N PRO A 66 -3.84 -9.73 -9.58
CA PRO A 66 -3.57 -10.11 -10.98
C PRO A 66 -3.11 -8.95 -11.88
N TRP A 67 -3.57 -7.74 -11.62
CA TRP A 67 -3.17 -6.56 -12.39
C TRP A 67 -1.74 -6.08 -12.05
N VAL A 68 -1.26 -6.35 -10.82
CA VAL A 68 0.12 -6.03 -10.38
C VAL A 68 1.09 -7.07 -10.89
N SER A 69 0.75 -8.35 -10.72
CA SER A 69 1.60 -9.50 -11.05
C SER A 69 0.87 -10.50 -11.96
N PRO A 70 0.54 -10.11 -13.21
CA PRO A 70 -0.21 -10.95 -14.13
C PRO A 70 0.48 -12.28 -14.44
N VAL A 71 1.81 -12.34 -14.34
CA VAL A 71 2.60 -13.56 -14.58
C VAL A 71 2.21 -14.69 -13.63
N LEU A 72 1.87 -14.38 -12.37
CA LEU A 72 1.42 -15.38 -11.39
C LEU A 72 0.13 -16.10 -11.79
N PHE A 73 -0.69 -15.46 -12.60
CA PHE A 73 -2.03 -15.92 -12.96
C PHE A 73 -2.12 -16.43 -14.40
N ALA A 74 -1.10 -16.18 -15.23
CA ALA A 74 -1.15 -16.36 -16.68
C ALA A 74 -1.52 -17.78 -17.12
N ASP A 75 -0.96 -18.81 -16.49
CA ASP A 75 -1.16 -20.21 -16.90
C ASP A 75 -2.35 -20.88 -16.18
N SER A 76 -2.94 -20.22 -15.20
CA SER A 76 -3.98 -20.79 -14.35
C SER A 76 -5.40 -20.42 -14.79
N GLY A 77 -5.55 -19.32 -15.53
CA GLY A 77 -6.83 -18.70 -15.81
C GLY A 77 -7.54 -18.14 -14.55
N ALA A 78 -6.83 -18.07 -13.42
CA ALA A 78 -7.37 -17.57 -12.18
C ALA A 78 -7.49 -16.03 -12.20
N LEU A 79 -8.56 -15.53 -11.58
CA LEU A 79 -8.83 -14.09 -11.47
C LEU A 79 -8.48 -13.57 -10.08
N ASP A 80 -8.18 -14.47 -9.13
CA ASP A 80 -7.93 -14.17 -7.73
C ASP A 80 -7.13 -15.29 -7.06
N GLU A 81 -6.67 -15.05 -5.84
CA GLU A 81 -5.86 -16.01 -5.09
C GLU A 81 -6.65 -17.30 -4.75
N GLU A 82 -7.95 -17.21 -4.47
CA GLU A 82 -8.78 -18.38 -4.19
C GLU A 82 -8.91 -19.28 -5.42
N SER A 83 -9.21 -18.69 -6.58
CA SER A 83 -9.26 -19.45 -7.85
C SER A 83 -7.87 -19.94 -8.27
N LEU A 84 -6.80 -19.22 -7.91
CA LEU A 84 -5.41 -19.67 -8.14
C LEU A 84 -5.11 -20.94 -7.33
N VAL A 85 -5.48 -20.97 -6.04
CA VAL A 85 -5.35 -22.19 -5.21
C VAL A 85 -6.13 -23.36 -5.81
N ARG A 86 -7.36 -23.12 -6.25
CA ARG A 86 -8.21 -24.15 -6.87
C ARG A 86 -7.63 -24.71 -8.17
N SER A 87 -7.05 -23.83 -8.99
CA SER A 87 -6.46 -24.20 -10.28
C SER A 87 -5.15 -24.97 -10.12
N LEU A 88 -4.26 -24.53 -9.25
CA LEU A 88 -2.91 -25.09 -9.09
C LEU A 88 -2.85 -26.25 -8.08
N GLY A 89 -3.80 -26.32 -7.16
CA GLY A 89 -3.74 -27.16 -5.98
C GLY A 89 -2.76 -26.63 -4.92
N LYS A 90 -2.99 -27.01 -3.66
CA LYS A 90 -2.32 -26.44 -2.47
C LYS A 90 -0.78 -26.43 -2.57
N ARG A 91 -0.16 -27.50 -3.08
CA ARG A 91 1.31 -27.60 -3.14
C ARG A 91 1.91 -26.60 -4.13
N HIS A 92 1.47 -26.65 -5.39
CA HIS A 92 1.96 -25.75 -6.45
C HIS A 92 1.70 -24.27 -6.11
N TYR A 93 0.52 -23.97 -5.58
CA TYR A 93 0.21 -22.62 -5.08
C TYR A 93 1.23 -22.17 -4.04
N ARG A 94 1.53 -23.00 -3.01
CA ARG A 94 2.48 -22.62 -1.96
C ARG A 94 3.89 -22.39 -2.48
N ASP A 95 4.36 -23.21 -3.40
CA ASP A 95 5.67 -23.08 -4.01
C ASP A 95 5.76 -21.76 -4.81
N LEU A 96 4.77 -21.50 -5.68
CA LEU A 96 4.68 -20.29 -6.51
C LEU A 96 4.61 -19.01 -5.66
N VAL A 97 3.75 -18.97 -4.65
CA VAL A 97 3.57 -17.80 -3.79
C VAL A 97 4.78 -17.56 -2.89
N SER A 98 5.44 -18.63 -2.41
CA SER A 98 6.69 -18.50 -1.65
C SER A 98 7.79 -17.83 -2.46
N GLU A 99 7.96 -18.25 -3.72
CA GLU A 99 8.94 -17.69 -4.66
C GLU A 99 8.61 -16.22 -4.96
N HIS A 100 7.36 -15.94 -5.31
CA HIS A 100 6.90 -14.58 -5.56
C HIS A 100 7.17 -13.66 -4.35
N ARG A 101 6.75 -14.06 -3.15
CA ARG A 101 6.97 -13.27 -1.93
C ARG A 101 8.44 -13.13 -1.54
N ALA A 102 9.32 -14.01 -2.04
CA ALA A 102 10.77 -13.88 -1.84
C ALA A 102 11.41 -12.87 -2.80
N ASP A 103 10.88 -12.75 -4.02
CA ASP A 103 11.53 -12.04 -5.11
C ASP A 103 10.88 -10.72 -5.50
N PHE A 104 9.56 -10.56 -5.29
CA PHE A 104 8.84 -9.39 -5.78
C PHE A 104 9.26 -8.11 -5.06
N ILE A 105 9.26 -8.06 -3.73
CA ILE A 105 9.78 -6.91 -2.94
C ILE A 105 11.03 -7.36 -2.17
N LYS A 106 12.10 -6.55 -2.25
CA LYS A 106 13.40 -6.79 -1.63
C LYS A 106 13.84 -5.58 -0.80
N GLN A 107 14.84 -5.77 0.05
CA GLN A 107 15.45 -4.68 0.82
C GLN A 107 15.90 -3.51 -0.08
N THR A 108 16.41 -3.82 -1.29
CA THR A 108 16.79 -2.80 -2.26
C THR A 108 15.63 -1.91 -2.72
N ASP A 109 14.41 -2.42 -2.74
CA ASP A 109 13.24 -1.61 -3.03
C ASP A 109 13.02 -0.56 -1.94
N PHE A 110 13.13 -0.93 -0.66
CA PHE A 110 13.04 0.00 0.48
C PHE A 110 14.11 1.10 0.40
N VAL A 111 15.35 0.72 0.09
CA VAL A 111 16.45 1.68 -0.11
C VAL A 111 16.12 2.65 -1.26
N HIS A 112 15.61 2.16 -2.37
CA HIS A 112 15.25 2.99 -3.52
C HIS A 112 14.06 3.92 -3.20
N ILE A 113 13.05 3.44 -2.46
CA ILE A 113 11.92 4.24 -2.00
C ILE A 113 12.43 5.43 -1.17
N ALA A 114 13.25 5.16 -0.14
CA ALA A 114 13.82 6.21 0.70
C ALA A 114 14.72 7.18 -0.09
N ALA A 115 15.56 6.66 -1.01
CA ALA A 115 16.42 7.46 -1.86
C ALA A 115 15.65 8.45 -2.77
N ARG A 116 14.42 8.09 -3.14
CA ARG A 116 13.52 8.95 -3.93
C ARG A 116 12.85 10.05 -3.10
N GLY A 117 12.98 10.03 -1.78
CA GLY A 117 12.44 11.04 -0.87
C GLY A 117 11.15 10.64 -0.17
N PHE A 118 10.62 9.45 -0.44
CA PHE A 118 9.50 8.93 0.34
C PHE A 118 9.95 8.67 1.79
N ASN A 119 9.07 8.94 2.74
CA ASN A 119 9.33 8.71 4.16
C ASN A 119 8.46 7.57 4.73
N ALA A 120 7.63 6.95 3.90
CA ALA A 120 6.74 5.89 4.33
C ALA A 120 6.50 4.82 3.24
N VAL A 121 6.11 3.62 3.67
CA VAL A 121 5.51 2.58 2.85
C VAL A 121 4.18 2.15 3.47
N ARG A 122 3.19 1.83 2.64
CA ARG A 122 1.92 1.23 3.04
C ARG A 122 1.93 -0.22 2.58
N LEU A 123 1.81 -1.16 3.52
CA LEU A 123 1.95 -2.60 3.29
C LEU A 123 0.62 -3.31 3.48
N PRO A 124 -0.05 -3.68 2.40
CA PRO A 124 -1.24 -4.53 2.45
C PRO A 124 -0.90 -5.94 2.93
N VAL A 125 -1.68 -6.45 3.87
CA VAL A 125 -1.57 -7.81 4.41
C VAL A 125 -2.93 -8.50 4.39
N PRO A 126 -2.98 -9.81 4.09
CA PRO A 126 -4.22 -10.56 4.11
C PRO A 126 -4.60 -10.95 5.56
N TRP A 127 -5.87 -11.28 5.78
CA TRP A 127 -6.35 -11.76 7.08
C TRP A 127 -5.63 -13.04 7.56
N TYR A 128 -5.19 -13.90 6.65
CA TYR A 128 -4.45 -15.12 6.94
C TYR A 128 -2.93 -14.90 7.10
N VAL A 129 -2.49 -13.67 7.35
CA VAL A 129 -1.08 -13.28 7.46
C VAL A 129 -0.28 -14.15 8.44
N PHE A 130 -0.90 -14.57 9.55
CA PHE A 130 -0.28 -15.42 10.56
C PHE A 130 -0.25 -16.92 10.21
N GLY A 131 -0.94 -17.35 9.15
CA GLY A 131 -1.04 -18.76 8.79
C GLY A 131 -1.70 -19.57 9.90
N ASP A 132 -1.03 -20.67 10.31
CA ASP A 132 -1.56 -21.59 11.32
C ASP A 132 -1.56 -20.98 12.75
N ASP A 133 -0.87 -19.86 12.98
CA ASP A 133 -0.82 -19.16 14.28
C ASP A 133 -1.95 -18.11 14.44
N GLY A 134 -2.80 -17.97 13.45
CA GLY A 134 -3.91 -17.02 13.41
C GLY A 134 -5.28 -17.70 13.29
N PRO A 135 -6.33 -16.92 12.91
CA PRO A 135 -7.60 -17.48 12.47
C PRO A 135 -7.41 -18.49 11.33
N GLU A 136 -8.29 -19.48 11.22
CA GLU A 136 -8.15 -20.59 10.27
C GLU A 136 -7.90 -20.07 8.84
N ALA A 137 -6.65 -20.21 8.36
CA ALA A 137 -6.17 -19.68 7.10
C ALA A 137 -6.67 -20.44 5.86
N GLY A 138 -7.33 -21.58 6.06
CA GLY A 138 -7.76 -22.43 4.95
C GLY A 138 -6.58 -22.94 4.09
N PRO A 139 -6.67 -22.84 2.76
CA PRO A 139 -5.60 -23.29 1.88
C PRO A 139 -4.45 -22.29 1.74
N PHE A 140 -4.63 -21.05 2.21
CA PHE A 140 -3.72 -19.94 1.97
C PHE A 140 -2.41 -20.05 2.74
N LEU A 141 -1.37 -19.43 2.21
CA LEU A 141 -0.04 -19.40 2.83
C LEU A 141 0.11 -18.14 3.67
N GLY A 142 0.37 -18.31 4.98
CA GLY A 142 0.74 -17.20 5.85
C GLY A 142 1.99 -16.45 5.37
N CYS A 143 2.17 -15.20 5.82
CA CYS A 143 3.26 -14.36 5.34
C CYS A 143 3.87 -13.46 6.43
N ILE A 144 3.63 -13.77 7.70
CA ILE A 144 4.09 -12.94 8.83
C ILE A 144 5.60 -12.72 8.84
N GLU A 145 6.39 -13.72 8.44
CA GLU A 145 7.86 -13.59 8.34
C GLU A 145 8.30 -12.56 7.29
N LYS A 146 7.49 -12.33 6.24
CA LYS A 146 7.77 -11.28 5.25
C LYS A 146 7.44 -9.90 5.80
N VAL A 147 6.39 -9.80 6.63
CA VAL A 147 6.07 -8.58 7.37
C VAL A 147 7.19 -8.24 8.35
N ASP A 148 7.71 -9.24 9.09
CA ASP A 148 8.87 -9.06 9.98
C ASP A 148 10.08 -8.47 9.22
N LYS A 149 10.41 -9.04 8.06
CA LYS A 149 11.50 -8.52 7.21
C LYS A 149 11.22 -7.10 6.71
N ALA A 150 9.98 -6.77 6.36
CA ALA A 150 9.63 -5.41 5.97
C ALA A 150 9.91 -4.40 7.09
N PHE A 151 9.58 -4.77 8.33
CA PHE A 151 9.91 -3.97 9.50
C PHE A 151 11.42 -3.86 9.74
N ASP A 152 12.17 -4.96 9.61
CA ASP A 152 13.63 -4.94 9.74
C ASP A 152 14.26 -3.97 8.73
N TRP A 153 13.86 -4.06 7.45
CA TRP A 153 14.36 -3.15 6.41
C TRP A 153 13.93 -1.69 6.63
N ALA A 154 12.72 -1.47 7.13
CA ALA A 154 12.21 -0.12 7.42
C ALA A 154 12.97 0.52 8.60
N ASP A 155 13.20 -0.23 9.69
CA ASP A 155 13.94 0.24 10.86
C ASP A 155 15.39 0.60 10.51
N GLU A 156 16.08 -0.21 9.68
CA GLU A 156 17.46 0.04 9.26
C GLU A 156 17.65 1.39 8.57
N ILE A 157 16.64 1.90 7.87
CA ILE A 157 16.71 3.14 7.09
C ILE A 157 15.78 4.24 7.61
N SER A 158 15.14 4.04 8.75
CA SER A 158 14.18 4.98 9.37
C SER A 158 13.01 5.34 8.44
N LEU A 159 12.47 4.35 7.74
CA LEU A 159 11.29 4.49 6.88
C LEU A 159 10.04 4.10 7.67
N ASN A 160 9.00 4.93 7.65
CA ASN A 160 7.73 4.62 8.30
C ASN A 160 7.01 3.47 7.58
N LEU A 161 6.37 2.58 8.34
CA LEU A 161 5.58 1.49 7.81
C LEU A 161 4.14 1.55 8.34
N VAL A 162 3.19 1.62 7.44
CA VAL A 162 1.75 1.53 7.71
C VAL A 162 1.27 0.16 7.25
N LEU A 163 0.76 -0.65 8.18
CA LEU A 163 0.10 -1.91 7.85
C LEU A 163 -1.34 -1.66 7.42
N VAL A 164 -1.85 -2.49 6.52
CA VAL A 164 -3.25 -2.40 6.07
C VAL A 164 -3.84 -3.79 6.01
N LEU A 165 -4.99 -4.01 6.63
CA LEU A 165 -5.76 -5.22 6.43
C LEU A 165 -6.51 -5.14 5.10
N ASP A 166 -5.93 -5.75 4.06
CA ASP A 166 -6.38 -5.60 2.67
C ASP A 166 -7.45 -6.63 2.30
N ILE A 167 -7.23 -7.91 2.60
CA ILE A 167 -8.16 -8.99 2.29
C ILE A 167 -8.80 -9.50 3.56
N ALA A 168 -10.13 -9.60 3.57
CA ALA A 168 -10.91 -10.22 4.64
C ALA A 168 -11.38 -11.63 4.26
N PRO A 169 -11.67 -12.50 5.24
CA PRO A 169 -12.27 -13.78 4.97
C PRO A 169 -13.59 -13.64 4.20
N GLY A 170 -13.80 -14.51 3.21
CA GLY A 170 -15.03 -14.49 2.39
C GLY A 170 -15.12 -13.35 1.36
N SER A 171 -14.10 -12.50 1.26
CA SER A 171 -14.04 -11.52 0.17
C SER A 171 -13.65 -12.24 -1.13
N ALA A 172 -14.51 -12.18 -2.14
CA ALA A 172 -14.11 -12.53 -3.50
C ALA A 172 -13.14 -11.45 -3.99
N SER A 173 -12.00 -11.86 -4.49
CA SER A 173 -10.85 -11.00 -4.78
C SER A 173 -10.96 -10.24 -6.10
N ASP A 174 -12.12 -9.93 -6.60
CA ASP A 174 -12.18 -9.07 -7.76
C ASP A 174 -11.98 -7.57 -7.39
N GLN A 175 -10.87 -7.30 -6.71
CA GLN A 175 -10.11 -6.06 -6.83
C GLN A 175 -10.57 -4.81 -6.07
N THR A 176 -11.68 -4.73 -5.39
CA THR A 176 -12.13 -3.42 -4.95
C THR A 176 -12.82 -3.33 -3.61
N SER A 177 -13.07 -4.41 -2.92
CA SER A 177 -13.62 -4.25 -1.57
C SER A 177 -13.36 -5.44 -0.66
N LEU A 178 -13.02 -5.10 0.55
CA LEU A 178 -12.78 -6.01 1.64
C LEU A 178 -13.99 -6.92 1.91
N VAL A 179 -15.19 -6.46 1.57
CA VAL A 179 -16.43 -7.20 1.80
C VAL A 179 -17.49 -6.76 0.82
N ARG A 180 -17.96 -7.68 -0.01
CA ARG A 180 -19.04 -7.40 -0.97
C ARG A 180 -20.41 -7.53 -0.39
N ASN A 181 -20.59 -8.39 0.58
CA ASN A 181 -21.88 -8.61 1.17
C ASN A 181 -21.85 -8.52 2.70
N HIS A 182 -23.01 -8.15 3.23
CA HIS A 182 -23.23 -7.92 4.64
C HIS A 182 -23.09 -9.18 5.52
N ASP A 183 -23.44 -10.34 4.99
CA ASP A 183 -23.49 -11.57 5.78
C ASP A 183 -22.09 -12.11 6.04
N ASP A 184 -21.21 -12.08 5.04
CA ASP A 184 -19.79 -12.45 5.18
C ASP A 184 -19.08 -11.51 6.14
N PHE A 185 -19.28 -10.21 6.03
CA PHE A 185 -18.69 -9.24 6.96
C PHE A 185 -19.10 -9.53 8.41
N SER A 186 -20.37 -9.84 8.66
CA SER A 186 -20.84 -10.12 10.01
C SER A 186 -20.24 -11.40 10.57
N HIS A 187 -20.01 -12.41 9.72
CA HIS A 187 -19.40 -13.68 10.09
C HIS A 187 -17.92 -13.53 10.46
N TYR A 188 -17.14 -12.84 9.63
CA TYR A 188 -15.69 -12.78 9.77
C TYR A 188 -15.15 -11.56 10.53
N ARG A 189 -16.03 -10.67 11.00
CA ARG A 189 -15.64 -9.44 11.70
C ARG A 189 -14.72 -9.69 12.89
N ASN A 190 -14.98 -10.72 13.68
CA ASN A 190 -14.19 -11.02 14.87
C ASN A 190 -12.77 -11.50 14.52
N ASP A 191 -12.62 -12.25 13.42
CA ASP A 191 -11.32 -12.70 12.93
C ASP A 191 -10.49 -11.50 12.44
N MET A 192 -11.11 -10.56 11.73
CA MET A 192 -10.46 -9.32 11.31
C MET A 192 -9.97 -8.50 12.51
N VAL A 193 -10.82 -8.32 13.52
CA VAL A 193 -10.45 -7.60 14.77
C VAL A 193 -9.32 -8.31 15.51
N SER A 194 -9.35 -9.66 15.57
CA SER A 194 -8.30 -10.48 16.17
C SER A 194 -6.97 -10.30 15.45
N VAL A 195 -6.94 -10.38 14.12
CA VAL A 195 -5.72 -10.19 13.31
C VAL A 195 -5.13 -8.80 13.53
N LEU A 196 -5.95 -7.74 13.58
CA LEU A 196 -5.49 -6.38 13.85
C LEU A 196 -4.85 -6.27 15.25
N GLY A 197 -5.44 -6.87 16.26
CA GLY A 197 -4.86 -6.93 17.62
C GLY A 197 -3.53 -7.69 17.65
N MET A 198 -3.44 -8.83 16.95
CA MET A 198 -2.21 -9.63 16.85
C MET A 198 -1.09 -8.85 16.14
N LEU A 199 -1.40 -8.15 15.05
CA LEU A 199 -0.45 -7.28 14.33
C LEU A 199 0.01 -6.13 15.23
N ALA A 200 -0.91 -5.44 15.89
CA ALA A 200 -0.59 -4.36 16.82
C ALA A 200 0.36 -4.83 17.93
N LYS A 201 0.05 -5.97 18.57
CA LYS A 201 0.90 -6.58 19.61
C LYS A 201 2.30 -6.91 19.12
N ARG A 202 2.41 -7.52 17.92
CA ARG A 202 3.69 -7.94 17.37
C ARG A 202 4.63 -6.78 17.08
N TYR A 203 4.08 -5.64 16.60
CA TYR A 203 4.88 -4.52 16.12
C TYR A 203 4.84 -3.29 17.03
N ALA A 204 4.14 -3.31 18.16
CA ALA A 204 3.97 -2.18 19.07
C ALA A 204 5.29 -1.46 19.47
N THR A 205 6.41 -2.19 19.51
CA THR A 205 7.72 -1.67 19.92
C THR A 205 8.65 -1.31 18.75
N ARG A 206 8.21 -1.51 17.50
CA ARG A 206 9.02 -1.21 16.31
C ARG A 206 9.01 0.28 16.03
N ALA A 207 10.20 0.87 15.85
CA ALA A 207 10.35 2.30 15.60
C ALA A 207 9.69 2.74 14.27
N SER A 208 9.71 1.87 13.26
CA SER A 208 9.07 2.11 11.96
C SER A 208 7.55 1.93 11.97
N PHE A 209 6.92 1.41 13.04
CA PHE A 209 5.47 1.17 13.07
C PHE A 209 4.70 2.49 13.19
N ALA A 210 4.38 3.09 12.05
CA ALA A 210 3.73 4.39 11.97
C ALA A 210 2.21 4.33 12.11
N GLY A 211 1.59 3.21 11.76
CA GLY A 211 0.13 3.06 11.82
C GLY A 211 -0.38 1.73 11.31
N ILE A 212 -1.66 1.49 11.57
CA ILE A 212 -2.40 0.34 11.07
C ILE A 212 -3.76 0.79 10.56
N GLU A 213 -4.05 0.43 9.32
CA GLU A 213 -5.33 0.68 8.68
C GLU A 213 -6.22 -0.55 8.81
N VAL A 214 -7.42 -0.30 9.33
CA VAL A 214 -8.31 -1.37 9.78
C VAL A 214 -8.99 -2.14 8.66
N ALA A 215 -9.03 -1.57 7.47
CA ALA A 215 -9.60 -2.19 6.27
C ALA A 215 -9.09 -1.48 5.02
N ASP A 216 -9.00 -2.17 3.89
CA ASP A 216 -8.72 -1.56 2.59
C ASP A 216 -10.00 -1.46 1.76
N ASP A 217 -10.41 -0.25 1.42
CA ASP A 217 -11.51 0.09 0.49
C ASP A 217 -12.81 -0.74 0.69
N PRO A 218 -13.41 -0.79 1.89
CA PRO A 218 -14.63 -1.55 2.13
C PRO A 218 -15.80 -0.95 1.37
N ALA A 219 -16.60 -1.79 0.70
CA ALA A 219 -17.82 -1.35 0.03
C ALA A 219 -18.89 -0.97 1.05
N VAL A 220 -19.42 0.25 0.96
CA VAL A 220 -20.55 0.71 1.76
C VAL A 220 -21.84 0.60 0.97
N GLN A 221 -22.88 0.14 1.66
CA GLN A 221 -24.23 0.12 1.11
C GLN A 221 -24.76 1.56 0.97
N VAL A 222 -25.02 1.97 -0.26
CA VAL A 222 -25.56 3.30 -0.59
C VAL A 222 -26.98 3.16 -1.17
N ARG A 223 -27.86 4.09 -0.81
CA ARG A 223 -29.21 4.14 -1.34
C ARG A 223 -29.27 5.06 -2.57
N HIS A 224 -29.67 4.51 -3.69
CA HIS A 224 -30.01 5.23 -4.91
C HIS A 224 -31.52 5.15 -5.18
N GLY A 225 -32.29 6.15 -4.72
CA GLY A 225 -33.74 6.13 -4.79
C GLY A 225 -34.33 4.97 -3.95
N LEU A 226 -34.95 4.00 -4.61
CA LEU A 226 -35.51 2.80 -3.97
C LEU A 226 -34.51 1.61 -3.93
N THR A 227 -33.40 1.69 -4.63
CA THR A 227 -32.41 0.61 -4.72
C THR A 227 -31.28 0.83 -3.72
N LEU A 228 -30.84 -0.26 -3.08
CA LEU A 228 -29.62 -0.29 -2.28
C LEU A 228 -28.52 -0.96 -3.12
N THR A 229 -27.31 -0.41 -3.06
CA THR A 229 -26.11 -1.10 -3.59
C THR A 229 -25.72 -2.25 -2.69
N ASP A 230 -24.96 -3.20 -3.22
CA ASP A 230 -24.26 -4.17 -2.39
C ASP A 230 -23.24 -3.46 -1.49
N GLY A 231 -22.91 -4.07 -0.36
CA GLY A 231 -21.95 -3.52 0.58
C GLY A 231 -22.38 -3.62 2.04
N VAL A 232 -21.56 -3.11 2.92
CA VAL A 232 -21.79 -3.11 4.37
C VAL A 232 -22.57 -1.87 4.80
N PRO A 233 -23.66 -2.01 5.57
CA PRO A 233 -24.34 -0.85 6.15
C PRO A 233 -23.39 0.01 7.00
N ILE A 234 -23.40 1.30 6.79
CA ILE A 234 -22.46 2.25 7.43
C ILE A 234 -22.40 2.12 8.96
N HIS A 235 -23.52 1.84 9.62
CA HIS A 235 -23.55 1.68 11.08
C HIS A 235 -22.78 0.44 11.55
N ARG A 236 -22.75 -0.64 10.78
CA ARG A 236 -21.97 -1.85 11.07
C ARG A 236 -20.48 -1.62 10.83
N LEU A 237 -20.13 -0.90 9.77
CA LEU A 237 -18.75 -0.50 9.51
C LEU A 237 -18.21 0.42 10.62
N ARG A 238 -19.02 1.36 11.11
CA ARG A 238 -18.68 2.19 12.28
C ARG A 238 -18.45 1.38 13.54
N ASN A 239 -19.24 0.34 13.79
CA ASN A 239 -19.03 -0.55 14.93
C ASN A 239 -17.72 -1.34 14.78
N TYR A 240 -17.47 -1.87 13.58
CA TYR A 240 -16.20 -2.56 13.29
C TYR A 240 -14.99 -1.65 13.53
N TYR A 241 -15.01 -0.40 13.08
CA TYR A 241 -13.89 0.54 13.29
C TYR A 241 -13.64 0.82 14.77
N ARG A 242 -14.68 0.91 15.58
CA ARG A 242 -14.52 1.06 17.03
C ARG A 242 -13.90 -0.18 17.68
N ASP A 243 -14.36 -1.37 17.32
CA ASP A 243 -13.82 -2.60 17.87
C ASP A 243 -12.38 -2.85 17.41
N ALA A 244 -12.06 -2.54 16.17
CA ALA A 244 -10.70 -2.57 15.65
C ALA A 244 -9.80 -1.59 16.40
N TYR A 245 -10.26 -0.35 16.62
CA TYR A 245 -9.57 0.62 17.44
C TYR A 245 -9.30 0.11 18.85
N ASP A 246 -10.31 -0.40 19.53
CA ASP A 246 -10.19 -0.91 20.89
C ASP A 246 -9.23 -2.12 20.98
N ALA A 247 -9.22 -2.99 19.95
CA ALA A 247 -8.28 -4.11 19.86
C ALA A 247 -6.83 -3.65 19.65
N ILE A 248 -6.62 -2.69 18.77
CA ILE A 248 -5.29 -2.12 18.48
C ILE A 248 -4.76 -1.39 19.72
N ARG A 249 -5.57 -0.55 20.36
CA ARG A 249 -5.16 0.24 21.54
C ARG A 249 -4.88 -0.60 22.78
N ARG A 250 -5.44 -1.79 22.87
CA ARG A 250 -5.11 -2.73 23.94
C ARG A 250 -3.67 -3.22 23.89
N GLU A 251 -3.12 -3.30 22.70
CA GLU A 251 -1.80 -3.90 22.43
C GLU A 251 -0.72 -2.86 22.06
N ALA A 252 -1.12 -1.76 21.43
CA ALA A 252 -0.22 -0.68 21.01
C ALA A 252 -0.62 0.65 21.66
N GLY A 253 0.37 1.51 21.93
CA GLY A 253 0.19 2.83 22.53
C GLY A 253 -0.55 3.84 21.64
N ASP A 254 -0.75 5.04 22.17
CA ASP A 254 -1.46 6.13 21.49
C ASP A 254 -0.67 6.72 20.31
N ASP A 255 0.64 6.47 20.22
CA ASP A 255 1.50 6.99 19.15
C ASP A 255 1.28 6.29 17.80
N VAL A 256 0.80 5.04 17.80
CA VAL A 256 0.46 4.32 16.58
C VAL A 256 -0.82 4.88 15.98
N ARG A 257 -0.80 5.27 14.71
CA ARG A 257 -2.00 5.77 14.02
C ARG A 257 -2.98 4.61 13.79
N VAL A 258 -4.25 4.80 14.15
CA VAL A 258 -5.34 3.92 13.71
C VAL A 258 -6.04 4.60 12.55
N ILE A 259 -5.92 3.98 11.38
CA ILE A 259 -6.40 4.58 10.13
C ILE A 259 -7.70 3.87 9.74
N ILE A 260 -8.74 4.67 9.48
CA ILE A 260 -10.05 4.19 9.02
C ILE A 260 -10.31 4.66 7.60
N PRO A 261 -10.66 3.79 6.66
CA PRO A 261 -10.98 4.22 5.30
C PRO A 261 -12.34 4.93 5.24
N ASP A 262 -12.45 5.90 4.33
CA ASP A 262 -13.68 6.65 4.08
C ASP A 262 -14.75 5.84 3.31
N ALA A 263 -14.36 4.69 2.78
CA ALA A 263 -15.21 3.77 2.03
C ALA A 263 -15.96 4.47 0.86
N GLY A 264 -15.34 5.45 0.22
CA GLY A 264 -15.90 6.25 -0.87
C GLY A 264 -16.98 7.25 -0.43
N GLU A 265 -17.29 7.33 0.86
CA GLU A 265 -18.34 8.18 1.44
C GLU A 265 -17.78 9.16 2.48
N PRO A 266 -16.87 10.09 2.10
CA PRO A 266 -16.14 10.94 3.05
C PRO A 266 -17.05 11.82 3.92
N ALA A 267 -18.21 12.20 3.43
CA ALA A 267 -19.18 12.99 4.20
C ALA A 267 -19.84 12.21 5.36
N SER A 268 -19.83 10.89 5.27
CA SER A 268 -20.47 9.99 6.25
C SER A 268 -19.70 9.89 7.57
N TRP A 269 -18.46 10.37 7.62
CA TRP A 269 -17.57 10.24 8.80
C TRP A 269 -17.51 11.51 9.65
N ARG A 270 -18.40 12.46 9.41
CA ARG A 270 -18.44 13.70 10.17
C ARG A 270 -18.53 13.44 11.68
N HIS A 271 -17.55 13.97 12.45
CA HIS A 271 -17.41 13.81 13.89
C HIS A 271 -17.32 12.37 14.41
N PHE A 272 -17.15 11.37 13.50
CA PHE A 272 -16.97 9.99 13.88
C PHE A 272 -15.55 9.78 14.43
N MET A 273 -15.42 9.28 15.65
CA MET A 273 -14.15 9.06 16.35
C MET A 273 -13.23 10.30 16.43
N ALA A 274 -13.79 11.51 16.34
CA ALA A 274 -13.05 12.77 16.35
C ALA A 274 -13.04 13.45 17.74
N HIS A 275 -13.37 12.74 18.80
CA HIS A 275 -13.40 13.28 20.17
C HIS A 275 -12.33 12.61 21.05
N ASP A 276 -12.03 13.21 22.20
CA ASP A 276 -10.90 12.91 23.09
C ASP A 276 -10.73 11.44 23.53
N ARG A 277 -11.79 10.64 23.48
CA ARG A 277 -11.71 9.20 23.73
C ARG A 277 -10.84 8.48 22.71
N TYR A 278 -10.86 8.95 21.45
CA TYR A 278 -10.15 8.31 20.35
C TYR A 278 -8.88 9.08 20.04
N LYS A 279 -7.73 8.48 20.32
CA LYS A 279 -6.42 9.09 20.11
C LYS A 279 -5.86 8.67 18.76
N ASN A 280 -5.23 9.58 18.04
CA ASN A 280 -4.46 9.34 16.83
C ASN A 280 -5.23 8.49 15.80
N VAL A 281 -6.50 8.86 15.55
CA VAL A 281 -7.33 8.26 14.50
C VAL A 281 -7.24 9.13 13.26
N TRP A 282 -6.96 8.52 12.12
CA TRP A 282 -6.84 9.18 10.82
C TRP A 282 -7.91 8.66 9.86
N LEU A 283 -8.36 9.52 8.93
CA LEU A 283 -9.29 9.16 7.87
C LEU A 283 -8.52 9.01 6.56
N ASP A 284 -8.61 7.85 5.92
CA ASP A 284 -8.02 7.59 4.61
C ASP A 284 -9.05 7.74 3.49
N CYS A 285 -8.66 8.43 2.42
CA CYS A 285 -9.43 8.61 1.20
C CYS A 285 -8.73 7.93 0.02
N HIS A 286 -9.46 7.13 -0.78
CA HIS A 286 -8.96 6.57 -2.03
C HIS A 286 -9.46 7.42 -3.20
N LEU A 287 -8.53 8.05 -3.94
CA LEU A 287 -8.85 9.02 -4.98
C LEU A 287 -8.39 8.56 -6.36
N TYR A 288 -9.20 7.72 -6.98
CA TYR A 288 -9.00 7.25 -8.35
C TYR A 288 -9.97 7.91 -9.31
N HIS A 289 -9.50 8.17 -10.53
CA HIS A 289 -10.30 8.80 -11.57
C HIS A 289 -10.26 8.07 -12.91
N TYR A 290 -9.60 6.91 -13.00
CA TYR A 290 -9.42 6.17 -14.25
C TYR A 290 -10.73 5.61 -14.84
N THR A 291 -11.78 5.47 -14.01
CA THR A 291 -13.12 5.06 -14.45
C THR A 291 -14.08 6.22 -14.61
N ASP A 292 -13.65 7.45 -14.33
CA ASP A 292 -14.51 8.62 -14.38
C ASP A 292 -14.92 8.98 -15.80
N SER A 293 -16.14 9.48 -15.98
CA SER A 293 -16.56 10.08 -17.22
C SER A 293 -16.00 11.50 -17.37
N VAL A 294 -15.29 11.76 -18.46
CA VAL A 294 -14.81 13.09 -18.87
C VAL A 294 -15.30 13.41 -20.27
N LYS A 295 -15.65 14.67 -20.51
CA LYS A 295 -16.14 15.10 -21.83
C LYS A 295 -15.02 15.31 -22.84
N THR A 296 -13.85 15.70 -22.35
CA THR A 296 -12.68 16.03 -23.19
C THR A 296 -11.40 15.57 -22.49
N ALA A 297 -10.45 15.06 -23.26
CA ALA A 297 -9.07 14.95 -22.82
C ALA A 297 -8.41 16.33 -22.75
N GLY A 298 -7.25 16.40 -22.14
CA GLY A 298 -6.46 17.63 -22.07
C GLY A 298 -6.57 18.34 -20.71
N PRO A 299 -5.99 19.54 -20.58
CA PRO A 299 -5.87 20.26 -19.30
C PRO A 299 -7.22 20.55 -18.61
N SER A 300 -8.28 20.74 -19.37
CA SER A 300 -9.63 20.96 -18.81
C SER A 300 -10.21 19.68 -18.18
N GLY A 301 -10.00 18.52 -18.82
CA GLY A 301 -10.35 17.22 -18.28
C GLY A 301 -9.58 16.94 -16.99
N VAL A 302 -8.27 17.13 -16.98
CA VAL A 302 -7.42 17.00 -15.79
C VAL A 302 -7.94 17.87 -14.65
N ARG A 303 -8.20 19.16 -14.89
CA ARG A 303 -8.75 20.05 -13.86
C ARG A 303 -10.09 19.56 -13.31
N SER A 304 -10.94 19.02 -14.16
CA SER A 304 -12.23 18.46 -13.72
C SER A 304 -12.04 17.30 -12.73
N LEU A 305 -11.07 16.42 -13.00
CA LEU A 305 -10.74 15.29 -12.11
C LEU A 305 -10.16 15.77 -10.77
N VAL A 306 -9.19 16.69 -10.81
CA VAL A 306 -8.59 17.27 -9.60
C VAL A 306 -9.64 18.00 -8.74
N ASN A 307 -10.59 18.69 -9.37
CA ASN A 307 -11.70 19.31 -8.63
C ASN A 307 -12.58 18.29 -7.90
N LYS A 308 -12.74 17.06 -8.43
CA LYS A 308 -13.42 15.97 -7.73
C LYS A 308 -12.64 15.55 -6.48
N SER A 309 -11.31 15.31 -6.61
CA SER A 309 -10.43 15.04 -5.47
C SER A 309 -10.55 16.12 -4.39
N GLN A 310 -10.44 17.39 -4.76
CA GLN A 310 -10.56 18.50 -3.81
C GLN A 310 -11.94 18.54 -3.12
N LYS A 311 -13.02 18.18 -3.84
CA LYS A 311 -14.37 18.09 -3.25
C LYS A 311 -14.44 16.99 -2.22
N SER A 312 -13.91 15.79 -2.51
CA SER A 312 -13.84 14.66 -1.58
C SER A 312 -13.02 15.03 -0.33
N LEU A 313 -11.83 15.60 -0.51
CA LEU A 313 -10.98 16.03 0.60
C LEU A 313 -11.64 17.11 1.48
N ARG A 314 -12.35 18.07 0.88
CA ARG A 314 -13.13 19.05 1.65
C ARG A 314 -14.25 18.39 2.47
N ALA A 315 -14.85 17.32 1.96
CA ALA A 315 -15.85 16.56 2.72
C ALA A 315 -15.20 15.74 3.84
N ALA A 316 -14.06 15.08 3.57
CA ALA A 316 -13.30 14.30 4.53
C ALA A 316 -12.81 15.13 5.73
N ARG A 317 -12.30 16.35 5.48
CA ARG A 317 -11.85 17.29 6.55
C ARG A 317 -12.97 17.70 7.52
N LYS A 318 -14.24 17.55 7.12
CA LYS A 318 -15.39 17.79 8.04
C LYS A 318 -15.55 16.66 9.06
N SER A 319 -14.80 15.56 8.94
CA SER A 319 -14.73 14.53 9.98
C SER A 319 -14.16 15.10 11.30
N GLY A 320 -13.22 16.04 11.21
CA GLY A 320 -12.42 16.54 12.33
C GLY A 320 -11.21 15.68 12.64
N LEU A 321 -10.92 14.67 11.78
CA LEU A 321 -9.74 13.80 11.86
C LEU A 321 -8.65 14.33 10.92
N PRO A 322 -7.35 14.00 11.18
CA PRO A 322 -6.32 14.08 10.16
C PRO A 322 -6.70 13.25 8.93
N VAL A 323 -6.42 13.77 7.73
CA VAL A 323 -6.84 13.18 6.46
C VAL A 323 -5.63 12.80 5.63
N MET A 324 -5.57 11.56 5.19
CA MET A 324 -4.59 11.09 4.22
C MET A 324 -5.25 10.62 2.91
N VAL A 325 -4.43 10.45 1.88
CA VAL A 325 -4.82 9.84 0.60
C VAL A 325 -4.04 8.54 0.45
N GLY A 326 -4.60 7.43 0.93
CA GLY A 326 -3.93 6.14 1.00
C GLY A 326 -3.72 5.49 -0.34
N LYS A 327 -4.60 5.81 -1.32
CA LYS A 327 -4.47 5.30 -2.68
C LYS A 327 -4.81 6.38 -3.72
N TRP A 328 -3.86 6.60 -4.62
CA TRP A 328 -4.04 7.38 -5.84
C TRP A 328 -3.01 6.95 -6.89
N SER A 329 -3.27 7.23 -8.16
CA SER A 329 -2.36 6.89 -9.26
C SER A 329 -2.37 7.97 -10.34
N ALA A 330 -1.50 7.83 -11.34
CA ALA A 330 -1.48 8.71 -12.51
C ALA A 330 -2.53 8.31 -13.57
N ALA A 331 -3.24 7.21 -13.38
CA ALA A 331 -4.16 6.67 -14.38
C ALA A 331 -5.31 7.64 -14.69
N LEU A 332 -5.45 7.97 -15.97
CA LEU A 332 -6.46 8.87 -16.50
C LEU A 332 -7.53 8.11 -17.30
N PRO A 333 -8.80 8.56 -17.29
CA PRO A 333 -9.90 7.92 -18.01
C PRO A 333 -9.94 8.25 -19.50
N PHE A 334 -8.82 8.68 -20.09
CA PHE A 334 -8.76 9.09 -21.49
C PHE A 334 -8.53 7.86 -22.38
N SER A 335 -9.41 7.66 -23.35
CA SER A 335 -9.25 6.62 -24.37
C SER A 335 -8.23 7.04 -25.44
N ASP A 336 -7.75 6.07 -26.23
CA ASP A 336 -6.81 6.31 -27.32
C ASP A 336 -7.42 7.16 -28.45
N SER A 337 -8.76 7.18 -28.55
CA SER A 337 -9.45 8.11 -29.46
C SER A 337 -9.44 9.56 -28.98
N MET A 338 -9.10 9.82 -27.73
CA MET A 338 -9.11 11.16 -27.13
C MET A 338 -7.72 11.78 -27.04
N THR A 339 -6.63 11.00 -27.10
CA THR A 339 -5.26 11.47 -26.97
C THR A 339 -4.24 10.49 -27.54
N THR A 340 -3.09 10.99 -28.02
CA THR A 340 -1.96 10.14 -28.41
C THR A 340 -1.23 9.58 -27.19
N PRO A 341 -0.41 8.51 -27.33
CA PRO A 341 0.41 8.00 -26.23
C PRO A 341 1.30 9.07 -25.57
N GLU A 342 1.95 9.92 -26.37
CA GLU A 342 2.80 11.03 -25.89
C GLU A 342 1.97 12.09 -25.17
N GLY A 343 0.81 12.42 -25.72
CA GLY A 343 -0.17 13.31 -25.12
C GLY A 343 -0.67 12.80 -23.78
N ARG A 344 -0.92 11.49 -23.67
CA ARG A 344 -1.30 10.83 -22.42
C ARG A 344 -0.22 10.98 -21.35
N ILE A 345 1.03 10.66 -21.65
CA ILE A 345 2.16 10.82 -20.74
C ILE A 345 2.30 12.27 -20.26
N ALA A 346 2.15 13.24 -21.17
CA ALA A 346 2.20 14.65 -20.81
C ALA A 346 1.05 15.04 -19.85
N LEU A 347 -0.16 14.57 -20.11
CA LEU A 347 -1.33 14.82 -19.25
C LEU A 347 -1.23 14.13 -17.89
N GLU A 348 -0.69 12.91 -17.84
CA GLU A 348 -0.41 12.20 -16.56
C GLU A 348 0.55 12.99 -15.68
N ARG A 349 1.61 13.58 -16.25
CA ARG A 349 2.54 14.45 -15.50
C ARG A 349 1.85 15.69 -14.95
N VAL A 350 1.01 16.35 -15.75
CA VAL A 350 0.20 17.48 -15.27
C VAL A 350 -0.74 17.03 -14.17
N TYR A 351 -1.41 15.89 -14.34
CA TYR A 351 -2.34 15.35 -13.37
C TYR A 351 -1.65 15.02 -12.03
N ILE A 352 -0.49 14.36 -12.06
CA ILE A 352 0.32 14.09 -10.86
C ILE A 352 0.64 15.40 -10.12
N SER A 353 1.14 16.40 -10.84
CA SER A 353 1.50 17.71 -10.24
C SER A 353 0.29 18.38 -9.57
N GLU A 354 -0.84 18.40 -10.25
CA GLU A 354 -2.08 18.98 -9.74
C GLU A 354 -2.68 18.19 -8.55
N GLN A 355 -2.57 16.85 -8.57
CA GLN A 355 -2.98 16.01 -7.44
C GLN A 355 -2.09 16.26 -6.21
N LEU A 356 -0.75 16.26 -6.38
CA LEU A 356 0.17 16.57 -5.28
C LEU A 356 -0.10 17.95 -4.69
N ASN A 357 -0.43 18.92 -5.53
CA ASN A 357 -0.85 20.25 -5.07
C ASN A 357 -2.18 20.21 -4.30
N ALA A 358 -3.14 19.38 -4.72
CA ALA A 358 -4.41 19.20 -4.03
C ALA A 358 -4.25 18.49 -2.66
N PHE A 359 -3.21 17.65 -2.51
CA PHE A 359 -2.90 16.90 -1.29
C PHE A 359 -2.01 17.67 -0.30
N ARG A 360 -1.54 18.86 -0.65
CA ARG A 360 -0.60 19.65 0.16
C ARG A 360 -1.00 19.81 1.64
N ASP A 361 -2.31 19.95 1.88
CA ASP A 361 -2.86 20.12 3.23
C ASP A 361 -3.40 18.80 3.81
N CYS A 362 -2.98 17.66 3.26
CA CYS A 362 -3.28 16.34 3.84
C CYS A 362 -2.13 15.90 4.75
N ASP A 363 -2.45 15.06 5.72
CA ASP A 363 -1.49 14.53 6.68
C ASP A 363 -0.66 13.38 6.08
N GLY A 364 -0.98 12.96 4.86
CA GLY A 364 -0.19 11.99 4.11
C GLY A 364 -0.81 11.65 2.76
N TRP A 365 -0.01 10.96 1.95
CA TRP A 365 -0.47 10.33 0.72
C TRP A 365 0.42 9.14 0.33
N PHE A 366 -0.16 8.12 -0.34
CA PHE A 366 0.54 6.95 -0.83
C PHE A 366 0.16 6.66 -2.28
N TYR A 367 1.16 6.58 -3.15
CA TYR A 367 0.97 6.25 -4.56
C TYR A 367 0.71 4.76 -4.75
N GLN A 368 -0.22 4.41 -5.59
CA GLN A 368 -0.56 3.03 -5.95
C GLN A 368 0.04 2.70 -7.31
N THR A 369 1.10 1.92 -7.38
CA THR A 369 1.87 1.19 -6.39
C THR A 369 3.37 1.41 -6.61
N TRP A 370 4.26 0.84 -5.77
CA TRP A 370 5.71 0.96 -5.98
C TRP A 370 6.12 0.43 -7.33
N LYS A 371 5.72 -0.84 -7.66
CA LYS A 371 6.05 -1.48 -8.93
C LYS A 371 4.99 -2.46 -9.39
N THR A 372 4.97 -2.73 -10.69
CA THR A 372 4.16 -3.76 -11.34
C THR A 372 5.03 -4.63 -12.25
N ASP A 373 4.73 -5.92 -12.41
CA ASP A 373 5.45 -6.81 -13.33
C ASP A 373 5.21 -6.41 -14.79
N GLY A 374 4.00 -5.97 -15.12
CA GLY A 374 3.61 -5.50 -16.44
C GLY A 374 4.11 -4.10 -16.79
N LYS A 375 4.86 -3.42 -15.91
CA LYS A 375 5.35 -2.03 -16.07
C LYS A 375 4.24 -1.08 -16.52
N LEU A 376 3.09 -1.16 -15.85
CA LEU A 376 1.94 -0.29 -16.10
C LEU A 376 2.30 1.16 -15.71
N SER A 377 2.68 1.97 -16.68
CA SER A 377 3.31 3.28 -16.45
C SER A 377 2.53 4.17 -15.49
N SER A 378 1.21 4.24 -15.61
CA SER A 378 0.36 5.08 -14.76
C SER A 378 0.17 4.55 -13.33
N TRP A 379 0.62 3.32 -13.04
CA TRP A 379 0.48 2.63 -11.76
C TRP A 379 1.82 2.29 -11.09
N ASP A 380 2.92 2.33 -11.85
CA ASP A 380 4.26 2.03 -11.37
C ASP A 380 4.97 3.33 -10.98
N ALA A 381 5.17 3.55 -9.68
CA ALA A 381 5.80 4.77 -9.15
C ALA A 381 7.21 4.99 -9.69
N ARG A 382 7.94 3.91 -10.01
CA ARG A 382 9.29 4.00 -10.59
C ARG A 382 9.27 4.67 -11.96
N ILE A 383 8.15 4.57 -12.68
CA ILE A 383 7.94 5.13 -14.02
C ILE A 383 7.22 6.48 -13.91
N SER A 384 6.02 6.50 -13.34
CA SER A 384 5.17 7.70 -13.24
C SER A 384 5.84 8.87 -12.55
N LEU A 385 6.52 8.58 -11.44
CA LEU A 385 7.14 9.59 -10.60
C LEU A 385 8.64 9.80 -10.93
N ALA A 386 9.17 9.16 -12.00
CA ALA A 386 10.59 9.21 -12.34
C ALA A 386 11.13 10.63 -12.58
N SER A 387 10.29 11.50 -13.14
CA SER A 387 10.67 12.89 -13.48
C SER A 387 10.41 13.90 -12.36
N PHE A 388 9.85 13.46 -11.22
CA PHE A 388 9.57 14.34 -10.09
C PHE A 388 10.77 14.40 -9.15
N GLU A 389 11.16 15.62 -8.78
CA GLU A 389 12.28 15.83 -7.87
C GLU A 389 11.93 15.37 -6.45
N ARG A 390 12.95 14.92 -5.71
CA ARG A 390 12.81 14.48 -4.32
C ARG A 390 12.02 15.46 -3.43
N ARG A 391 12.26 16.78 -3.57
CA ARG A 391 11.57 17.84 -2.81
C ARG A 391 10.07 17.95 -3.10
N MET A 392 9.60 17.38 -4.22
CA MET A 392 8.16 17.36 -4.58
C MET A 392 7.47 16.13 -4.02
N LEU A 393 8.23 15.11 -3.64
CA LEU A 393 7.74 13.83 -3.12
C LEU A 393 7.90 13.71 -1.59
N ALA A 394 8.73 14.59 -0.99
CA ALA A 394 9.04 14.58 0.45
C ALA A 394 8.05 15.39 1.31
#